data_48022870e2ff5657d28dfa5c2da3fd42
#
_entry.id   48022870e2ff5657d28dfa5c2da3fd42
#
_cell.length_a   1.000
_cell.length_b   1.000
_cell.length_c   1.000
_cell.angle_alpha   90.00
_cell.angle_beta   90.00
_cell.angle_gamma   90.00
#
_symmetry.space_group_name_H-M   'P 1'
#
loop_
_entity.id
_entity.type
_entity.pdbx_description
1 polymer ?
#
loop_
_entity_poly.entity_id
_entity_poly.type
_entity_poly.pdbx_seq_one_letter_code
_entity_poly.pdbx_strand_id
1 'polypeptide(L)'
;LGMHKHLASSLFANEHIPTVPTLLVTKEVLQQGSFDQIYAQARSSFGSDLFVKPENSGSSVGVSALKNCEIAAFGRAVELAGCYSERVLVQPLIHPLMEVETAVLRTQDNDLLVAGPGLVVDPGKEQVGFLSYEHKYGQIDTAHLRIPSGLDAETEETIREYARKAFLAIKGDGYARVDFFVCGTRIYLNEINTSPGMTETSHYPALMAGIGYDLSQVCRHLVADALKRSKEERQRIYTPPSP
;
A
#
# COMPACT_ATOMS: atom_id res chain seq x y z
N LEU A 1 0.04 -3.88 11.60
CA LEU A 1 -0.50 -2.60 11.12
C LEU A 1 -0.57 -2.56 9.59
N GLY A 2 0.49 -2.91 8.85
CA GLY A 2 0.53 -2.85 7.39
C GLY A 2 -0.62 -3.59 6.68
N MET A 3 -1.10 -4.69 7.24
CA MET A 3 -2.24 -5.45 6.71
C MET A 3 -3.60 -4.77 6.93
N HIS A 4 -3.72 -3.86 7.90
CA HIS A 4 -4.96 -3.13 8.21
C HIS A 4 -4.94 -1.76 7.55
N LYS A 5 -5.34 -1.69 6.27
CA LYS A 5 -5.24 -0.49 5.43
C LYS A 5 -5.91 0.74 6.07
N HIS A 6 -7.07 0.59 6.70
CA HIS A 6 -7.77 1.70 7.33
C HIS A 6 -7.03 2.24 8.56
N LEU A 7 -6.53 1.36 9.43
CA LEU A 7 -5.75 1.77 10.60
C LEU A 7 -4.41 2.40 10.19
N ALA A 8 -3.73 1.83 9.20
CA ALA A 8 -2.50 2.39 8.65
C ALA A 8 -2.74 3.79 8.07
N SER A 9 -3.81 3.98 7.28
CA SER A 9 -4.18 5.29 6.73
C SER A 9 -4.43 6.34 7.81
N SER A 10 -5.04 5.96 8.95
CA SER A 10 -5.25 6.86 10.09
C SER A 10 -3.93 7.31 10.72
N LEU A 11 -2.95 6.41 10.83
CA LEU A 11 -1.60 6.77 11.30
C LEU A 11 -0.89 7.71 10.31
N PHE A 12 -0.99 7.42 9.01
CA PHE A 12 -0.37 8.25 7.98
C PHE A 12 -0.97 9.67 7.94
N ALA A 13 -2.28 9.79 8.13
CA ALA A 13 -2.94 11.10 8.22
C ALA A 13 -2.42 11.94 9.41
N ASN A 14 -2.12 11.33 10.55
CA ASN A 14 -1.50 12.01 11.69
C ASN A 14 -0.08 12.53 11.38
N GLU A 15 0.62 11.88 10.47
CA GLU A 15 1.93 12.32 9.97
C GLU A 15 1.82 13.27 8.76
N HIS A 16 0.61 13.78 8.49
CA HIS A 16 0.31 14.64 7.35
C HIS A 16 0.67 14.03 5.99
N ILE A 17 0.61 12.69 5.88
CA ILE A 17 0.77 12.00 4.61
C ILE A 17 -0.61 11.82 3.97
N PRO A 18 -0.86 12.35 2.77
CA PRO A 18 -2.13 12.18 2.10
C PRO A 18 -2.41 10.71 1.80
N THR A 19 -3.62 10.26 2.12
CA THR A 19 -4.12 8.93 1.79
C THR A 19 -5.41 9.05 0.98
N VAL A 20 -5.78 7.99 0.26
CA VAL A 20 -7.04 7.99 -0.49
C VAL A 20 -8.22 8.13 0.48
N PRO A 21 -9.11 9.12 0.30
CA PRO A 21 -10.30 9.28 1.14
C PRO A 21 -11.10 7.97 1.18
N THR A 22 -11.51 7.55 2.36
CA THR A 22 -12.06 6.21 2.55
C THR A 22 -13.27 6.24 3.47
N LEU A 23 -14.37 5.58 3.06
CA LEU A 23 -15.46 5.19 3.93
C LEU A 23 -15.28 3.73 4.32
N LEU A 24 -15.53 3.44 5.59
CA LEU A 24 -15.43 2.09 6.14
C LEU A 24 -16.84 1.48 6.23
N VAL A 25 -17.03 0.33 5.60
CA VAL A 25 -18.19 -0.54 5.81
C VAL A 25 -17.79 -1.55 6.87
N THR A 26 -18.46 -1.50 8.03
CA THR A 26 -18.14 -2.38 9.16
C THR A 26 -18.83 -3.74 9.03
N LYS A 27 -18.42 -4.68 9.88
CA LYS A 27 -19.02 -6.01 9.96
C LYS A 27 -20.53 -5.96 10.20
N GLU A 28 -20.98 -5.04 11.05
CA GLU A 28 -22.41 -4.89 11.40
C GLU A 28 -23.22 -4.48 10.17
N VAL A 29 -22.70 -3.55 9.36
CA VAL A 29 -23.36 -3.10 8.11
C VAL A 29 -23.37 -4.23 7.08
N LEU A 30 -22.29 -5.02 6.96
CA LEU A 30 -22.25 -6.18 6.08
C LEU A 30 -23.30 -7.23 6.47
N GLN A 31 -23.49 -7.47 7.77
CA GLN A 31 -24.47 -8.44 8.28
C GLN A 31 -25.93 -7.99 8.06
N GLN A 32 -26.18 -6.69 8.07
CA GLN A 32 -27.53 -6.15 7.80
C GLN A 32 -27.96 -6.30 6.34
N GLY A 33 -26.98 -6.37 5.41
CA GLY A 33 -27.22 -6.54 3.98
C GLY A 33 -27.89 -5.35 3.28
N SER A 34 -28.02 -4.20 3.98
CA SER A 34 -28.54 -2.95 3.40
C SER A 34 -27.44 -1.92 3.30
N PHE A 35 -27.16 -1.47 2.07
CA PHE A 35 -26.05 -0.57 1.78
C PHE A 35 -26.50 0.83 1.34
N ASP A 36 -27.81 1.15 1.43
CA ASP A 36 -28.38 2.40 0.93
C ASP A 36 -27.72 3.63 1.53
N GLN A 37 -27.54 3.64 2.86
CA GLN A 37 -26.94 4.77 3.56
C GLN A 37 -25.48 4.97 3.19
N ILE A 38 -24.70 3.89 3.17
CA ILE A 38 -23.27 3.98 2.83
C ILE A 38 -23.08 4.31 1.35
N TYR A 39 -23.97 3.83 0.47
CA TYR A 39 -23.98 4.20 -0.94
C TYR A 39 -24.28 5.69 -1.11
N ALA A 40 -25.31 6.22 -0.45
CA ALA A 40 -25.65 7.64 -0.51
C ALA A 40 -24.49 8.51 0.00
N GLN A 41 -23.84 8.10 1.10
CA GLN A 41 -22.67 8.78 1.63
C GLN A 41 -21.48 8.73 0.67
N ALA A 42 -21.19 7.56 0.09
CA ALA A 42 -20.11 7.41 -0.89
C ALA A 42 -20.35 8.29 -2.13
N ARG A 43 -21.56 8.29 -2.64
CA ARG A 43 -21.96 9.13 -3.78
C ARG A 43 -21.82 10.62 -3.49
N SER A 44 -22.21 11.06 -2.30
CA SER A 44 -22.10 12.45 -1.87
C SER A 44 -20.64 12.89 -1.69
N SER A 45 -19.80 12.00 -1.14
CA SER A 45 -18.40 12.33 -0.81
C SER A 45 -17.44 12.17 -1.98
N PHE A 46 -17.69 11.19 -2.86
CA PHE A 46 -16.72 10.73 -3.86
C PHE A 46 -17.23 10.79 -5.31
N GLY A 47 -18.51 11.05 -5.51
CA GLY A 47 -19.13 11.05 -6.85
C GLY A 47 -19.57 9.67 -7.30
N SER A 48 -19.69 9.48 -8.64
CA SER A 48 -20.26 8.27 -9.23
C SER A 48 -19.25 7.13 -9.44
N ASP A 49 -17.99 7.46 -9.47
CA ASP A 49 -16.93 6.49 -9.76
C ASP A 49 -16.29 6.04 -8.46
N LEU A 50 -16.55 4.79 -8.09
CA LEU A 50 -16.20 4.24 -6.79
C LEU A 50 -15.25 3.05 -6.94
N PHE A 51 -14.43 2.85 -5.90
CA PHE A 51 -13.52 1.74 -5.77
C PHE A 51 -13.81 1.03 -4.45
N VAL A 52 -14.11 -0.27 -4.52
CA VAL A 52 -14.49 -1.09 -3.37
C VAL A 52 -13.47 -2.19 -3.18
N LYS A 53 -12.94 -2.34 -1.97
CA LYS A 53 -11.92 -3.36 -1.67
C LYS A 53 -12.02 -3.88 -0.24
N PRO A 54 -11.60 -5.14 0.01
CA PRO A 54 -11.44 -5.66 1.37
C PRO A 54 -10.35 -4.87 2.13
N GLU A 55 -10.51 -4.70 3.46
CA GLU A 55 -9.50 -4.01 4.27
C GLU A 55 -8.20 -4.80 4.35
N ASN A 56 -8.28 -6.12 4.56
CA ASN A 56 -7.15 -6.98 4.92
C ASN A 56 -6.68 -7.89 3.79
N SER A 57 -7.16 -7.69 2.56
CA SER A 57 -6.74 -8.50 1.41
C SER A 57 -5.56 -7.85 0.68
N GLY A 58 -4.70 -8.70 0.09
CA GLY A 58 -3.64 -8.33 -0.83
C GLY A 58 -3.96 -8.73 -2.27
N SER A 59 -3.04 -8.41 -3.20
CA SER A 59 -3.06 -8.88 -4.58
C SER A 59 -4.36 -8.65 -5.35
N SER A 60 -5.07 -7.56 -5.05
CA SER A 60 -6.34 -7.17 -5.68
C SER A 60 -7.49 -8.20 -5.57
N VAL A 61 -7.41 -9.13 -4.61
CA VAL A 61 -8.50 -10.09 -4.35
C VAL A 61 -9.72 -9.36 -3.77
N GLY A 62 -10.91 -9.59 -4.35
CA GLY A 62 -12.17 -9.01 -3.90
C GLY A 62 -12.33 -7.51 -4.19
N VAL A 63 -11.54 -6.95 -5.12
CA VAL A 63 -11.55 -5.55 -5.50
C VAL A 63 -12.51 -5.30 -6.67
N SER A 64 -13.24 -4.18 -6.63
CA SER A 64 -14.13 -3.75 -7.70
C SER A 64 -13.94 -2.26 -8.03
N ALA A 65 -13.73 -1.94 -9.31
CA ALA A 65 -13.78 -0.59 -9.84
C ALA A 65 -15.14 -0.35 -10.52
N LEU A 66 -15.86 0.64 -10.07
CA LEU A 66 -17.23 0.91 -10.48
C LEU A 66 -17.31 2.30 -11.13
N LYS A 67 -17.55 2.36 -12.43
CA LYS A 67 -17.81 3.61 -13.16
C LYS A 67 -19.30 3.86 -13.25
N ASN A 68 -19.72 5.11 -13.05
CA ASN A 68 -21.13 5.49 -13.00
C ASN A 68 -21.95 4.52 -12.13
N CYS A 69 -21.43 4.28 -10.94
CA CYS A 69 -21.89 3.23 -10.04
C CYS A 69 -23.37 3.39 -9.67
N GLU A 70 -24.15 2.35 -9.91
CA GLU A 70 -25.54 2.21 -9.43
C GLU A 70 -25.56 1.37 -8.14
N ILE A 71 -26.60 1.56 -7.32
CA ILE A 71 -26.74 0.91 -6.01
C ILE A 71 -26.64 -0.62 -6.07
N ALA A 72 -27.23 -1.24 -7.09
CA ALA A 72 -27.19 -2.69 -7.24
C ALA A 72 -25.77 -3.21 -7.54
N ALA A 73 -24.98 -2.47 -8.33
CA ALA A 73 -23.58 -2.80 -8.60
C ALA A 73 -22.72 -2.55 -7.35
N PHE A 74 -22.99 -1.47 -6.62
CA PHE A 74 -22.34 -1.17 -5.36
C PHE A 74 -22.56 -2.29 -4.32
N GLY A 75 -23.81 -2.72 -4.13
CA GLY A 75 -24.16 -3.80 -3.19
C GLY A 75 -23.37 -5.07 -3.50
N ARG A 76 -23.38 -5.53 -4.76
CA ARG A 76 -22.59 -6.72 -5.17
C ARG A 76 -21.10 -6.58 -4.92
N ALA A 77 -20.52 -5.38 -5.14
CA ALA A 77 -19.11 -5.14 -4.90
C ALA A 77 -18.77 -5.17 -3.40
N VAL A 78 -19.64 -4.62 -2.55
CA VAL A 78 -19.48 -4.66 -1.09
C VAL A 78 -19.61 -6.10 -0.56
N GLU A 79 -20.60 -6.86 -1.04
CA GLU A 79 -20.77 -8.28 -0.70
C GLU A 79 -19.55 -9.12 -1.11
N LEU A 80 -19.07 -8.93 -2.35
CA LEU A 80 -17.87 -9.62 -2.83
C LEU A 80 -16.65 -9.32 -1.95
N ALA A 81 -16.40 -8.05 -1.65
CA ALA A 81 -15.29 -7.67 -0.77
C ALA A 81 -15.48 -8.21 0.66
N GLY A 82 -16.72 -8.26 1.14
CA GLY A 82 -17.11 -8.84 2.43
C GLY A 82 -16.84 -10.33 2.56
N CYS A 83 -16.76 -11.08 1.44
CA CYS A 83 -16.34 -12.49 1.45
C CYS A 83 -14.87 -12.67 1.87
N TYR A 84 -14.03 -11.64 1.73
CA TYR A 84 -12.59 -11.70 1.99
C TYR A 84 -12.15 -10.93 3.25
N SER A 85 -13.02 -10.09 3.81
CA SER A 85 -12.71 -9.30 5.00
C SER A 85 -13.97 -8.90 5.75
N GLU A 86 -13.92 -8.88 7.08
CA GLU A 86 -15.02 -8.38 7.93
C GLU A 86 -15.25 -6.87 7.79
N ARG A 87 -14.37 -6.16 7.08
CA ARG A 87 -14.45 -4.73 6.81
C ARG A 87 -14.15 -4.46 5.35
N VAL A 88 -14.91 -3.56 4.76
CA VAL A 88 -14.76 -3.17 3.36
C VAL A 88 -14.49 -1.69 3.26
N LEU A 89 -13.57 -1.31 2.39
CA LEU A 89 -13.20 0.07 2.11
C LEU A 89 -13.88 0.53 0.83
N VAL A 90 -14.54 1.69 0.90
CA VAL A 90 -15.11 2.39 -0.25
C VAL A 90 -14.32 3.68 -0.45
N GLN A 91 -13.82 3.89 -1.66
CA GLN A 91 -12.95 4.98 -2.04
C GLN A 91 -13.42 5.61 -3.35
N PRO A 92 -13.02 6.84 -3.69
CA PRO A 92 -13.18 7.34 -5.06
C PRO A 92 -12.32 6.49 -6.02
N LEU A 93 -12.81 6.26 -7.22
CA LEU A 93 -12.00 5.71 -8.31
C LEU A 93 -11.09 6.83 -8.84
N ILE A 94 -9.80 6.72 -8.56
CA ILE A 94 -8.80 7.71 -8.98
C ILE A 94 -8.48 7.49 -10.46
N HIS A 95 -8.66 8.53 -11.27
CA HIS A 95 -8.34 8.48 -12.70
C HIS A 95 -7.97 9.89 -13.22
N PRO A 96 -6.92 10.07 -14.08
CA PRO A 96 -5.91 9.07 -14.44
C PRO A 96 -5.04 8.68 -13.23
N LEU A 97 -4.53 7.47 -13.23
CA LEU A 97 -3.78 6.91 -12.11
C LEU A 97 -2.39 6.44 -12.56
N MET A 98 -1.35 6.96 -11.93
CA MET A 98 0.00 6.38 -11.94
C MET A 98 0.24 5.67 -10.61
N GLU A 99 0.65 4.41 -10.65
CA GLU A 99 1.10 3.68 -9.47
C GLU A 99 2.62 3.73 -9.43
N VAL A 100 3.16 4.17 -8.31
CA VAL A 100 4.61 4.21 -8.09
C VAL A 100 4.95 3.54 -6.77
N GLU A 101 6.09 2.88 -6.74
CA GLU A 101 6.56 2.14 -5.59
C GLU A 101 7.93 2.63 -5.14
N THR A 102 8.15 2.61 -3.83
CA THR A 102 9.44 2.90 -3.20
C THR A 102 9.87 1.73 -2.33
N ALA A 103 11.18 1.54 -2.19
CA ALA A 103 11.75 0.60 -1.24
C ALA A 103 12.42 1.35 -0.08
N VAL A 104 12.09 0.97 1.15
CA VAL A 104 12.71 1.50 2.37
C VAL A 104 13.54 0.40 3.01
N LEU A 105 14.78 0.71 3.36
CA LEU A 105 15.70 -0.18 4.07
C LEU A 105 16.29 0.55 5.27
N ARG A 106 16.16 -0.04 6.48
CA ARG A 106 16.88 0.42 7.65
C ARG A 106 18.33 -0.11 7.63
N THR A 107 19.28 0.80 7.78
CA THR A 107 20.70 0.43 7.86
C THR A 107 21.09 0.06 9.29
N GLN A 108 22.28 -0.54 9.44
CA GLN A 108 22.85 -0.86 10.76
C GLN A 108 23.09 0.37 11.64
N ASP A 109 23.30 1.54 11.03
CA ASP A 109 23.50 2.81 11.72
C ASP A 109 22.17 3.50 12.07
N ASN A 110 21.07 2.79 11.85
CA ASN A 110 19.70 3.24 12.09
C ASN A 110 19.20 4.34 11.12
N ASP A 111 19.93 4.56 10.02
CA ASP A 111 19.48 5.43 8.93
C ASP A 111 18.46 4.70 8.05
N LEU A 112 17.70 5.48 7.28
CA LEU A 112 16.76 4.95 6.31
C LEU A 112 17.20 5.28 4.88
N LEU A 113 17.50 4.25 4.11
CA LEU A 113 17.65 4.35 2.67
C LEU A 113 16.26 4.24 2.03
N VAL A 114 15.95 5.15 1.11
CA VAL A 114 14.71 5.12 0.33
C VAL A 114 15.07 5.12 -1.15
N ALA A 115 14.78 4.03 -1.83
CA ALA A 115 15.02 3.85 -3.26
C ALA A 115 13.74 4.06 -4.08
N GLY A 116 13.88 4.48 -5.31
CA GLY A 116 12.77 4.82 -6.20
C GLY A 116 12.39 6.32 -6.10
N PRO A 117 11.16 6.71 -6.50
CA PRO A 117 10.08 5.82 -6.94
C PRO A 117 10.35 5.15 -8.29
N GLY A 118 9.79 3.96 -8.46
CA GLY A 118 9.65 3.30 -9.75
C GLY A 118 8.18 3.30 -10.19
N LEU A 119 7.92 3.47 -11.48
CA LEU A 119 6.56 3.42 -12.04
C LEU A 119 6.17 1.98 -12.36
N VAL A 120 5.02 1.55 -11.84
CA VAL A 120 4.41 0.28 -12.21
C VAL A 120 3.75 0.42 -13.58
N VAL A 121 4.31 -0.27 -14.57
CA VAL A 121 3.77 -0.33 -15.93
C VAL A 121 3.09 -1.67 -16.11
N ASP A 122 1.80 -1.63 -16.39
CA ASP A 122 1.01 -2.82 -16.71
C ASP A 122 0.26 -2.60 -18.01
N PRO A 123 0.66 -3.28 -19.10
CA PRO A 123 -0.01 -3.20 -20.39
C PRO A 123 -1.48 -3.63 -20.36
N GLY A 124 -1.88 -4.49 -19.40
CA GLY A 124 -3.27 -4.92 -19.21
C GLY A 124 -4.18 -3.86 -18.59
N LYS A 125 -3.60 -2.85 -17.93
CA LYS A 125 -4.33 -1.77 -17.24
C LYS A 125 -5.11 -0.85 -18.19
N GLU A 126 -4.62 -0.64 -19.39
CA GLU A 126 -5.26 0.21 -20.40
C GLU A 126 -6.66 -0.32 -20.80
N GLN A 127 -6.90 -1.63 -20.68
CA GLN A 127 -8.17 -2.25 -21.05
C GLN A 127 -9.21 -2.26 -19.93
N VAL A 128 -8.81 -2.29 -18.66
CA VAL A 128 -9.72 -2.50 -17.51
C VAL A 128 -9.68 -1.36 -16.50
N GLY A 129 -8.69 -0.46 -16.57
CA GLY A 129 -8.56 0.72 -15.70
C GLY A 129 -8.00 0.43 -14.30
N PHE A 130 -7.76 -0.82 -13.92
CA PHE A 130 -7.05 -1.23 -12.69
C PHE A 130 -6.54 -2.68 -12.83
N LEU A 131 -5.55 -3.04 -12.00
CA LEU A 131 -5.00 -4.40 -11.92
C LEU A 131 -5.99 -5.33 -11.19
N SER A 132 -6.69 -6.20 -11.95
CA SER A 132 -7.47 -7.28 -11.34
C SER A 132 -6.55 -8.43 -10.90
N TYR A 133 -7.04 -9.27 -9.97
CA TYR A 133 -6.35 -10.49 -9.54
C TYR A 133 -6.04 -11.43 -10.72
N GLU A 134 -6.97 -11.54 -11.67
CA GLU A 134 -6.82 -12.38 -12.85
C GLU A 134 -5.69 -11.89 -13.78
N HIS A 135 -5.42 -10.58 -13.82
CA HIS A 135 -4.29 -10.01 -14.57
C HIS A 135 -2.97 -10.15 -13.83
N LYS A 136 -2.96 -10.15 -12.50
CA LYS A 136 -1.71 -10.35 -11.71
C LYS A 136 -1.22 -11.80 -11.72
N TYR A 137 -2.13 -12.78 -11.81
CA TYR A 137 -1.81 -14.21 -11.68
C TYR A 137 -2.30 -15.05 -12.86
N GLY A 138 -3.00 -14.45 -13.85
CA GLY A 138 -3.31 -15.06 -15.14
C GLY A 138 -2.04 -15.12 -16.02
N GLN A 139 -1.96 -16.09 -16.86
CA GLN A 139 -0.85 -16.68 -17.63
C GLN A 139 0.38 -15.81 -18.02
N ILE A 140 0.38 -14.48 -17.87
CA ILE A 140 1.55 -13.61 -18.08
C ILE A 140 1.45 -12.44 -17.09
N ASP A 141 2.29 -12.42 -16.06
CA ASP A 141 2.54 -11.20 -15.28
C ASP A 141 3.31 -10.23 -16.19
N THR A 142 2.57 -9.33 -16.82
CA THR A 142 3.13 -8.32 -17.75
C THR A 142 3.48 -7.03 -16.99
N ALA A 143 3.12 -6.92 -15.72
CA ALA A 143 3.45 -5.77 -14.93
C ALA A 143 4.96 -5.74 -14.66
N HIS A 144 5.59 -4.63 -14.97
CA HIS A 144 7.00 -4.42 -14.71
C HIS A 144 7.26 -3.04 -14.11
N LEU A 145 8.38 -2.91 -13.43
CA LEU A 145 8.78 -1.66 -12.82
C LEU A 145 9.69 -0.88 -13.77
N ARG A 146 9.32 0.35 -14.08
CA ARG A 146 10.17 1.28 -14.84
C ARG A 146 10.91 2.21 -13.87
N ILE A 147 12.24 2.19 -13.93
CA ILE A 147 13.13 3.07 -13.17
C ILE A 147 14.02 3.80 -14.19
N PRO A 148 14.10 5.14 -14.15
CA PRO A 148 13.38 6.08 -13.30
C PRO A 148 11.88 6.12 -13.58
N SER A 149 11.10 6.66 -12.62
CA SER A 149 9.63 6.74 -12.69
C SER A 149 9.13 7.62 -13.84
N GLY A 150 9.89 8.65 -14.18
CA GLY A 150 9.52 9.69 -15.15
C GLY A 150 8.72 10.84 -14.52
N LEU A 151 8.60 10.87 -13.19
CA LEU A 151 8.08 12.03 -12.44
C LEU A 151 9.16 13.12 -12.35
N ASP A 152 8.73 14.34 -12.06
CA ASP A 152 9.67 15.43 -11.77
C ASP A 152 10.37 15.22 -10.41
N ALA A 153 11.52 15.86 -10.23
CA ALA A 153 12.38 15.65 -9.07
C ALA A 153 11.72 16.05 -7.73
N GLU A 154 10.86 17.08 -7.73
CA GLU A 154 10.15 17.55 -6.53
C GLU A 154 9.10 16.52 -6.11
N THR A 155 8.33 15.99 -7.06
CA THR A 155 7.36 14.92 -6.84
C THR A 155 8.04 13.65 -6.32
N GLU A 156 9.16 13.24 -6.93
CA GLU A 156 9.92 12.07 -6.48
C GLU A 156 10.45 12.24 -5.05
N GLU A 157 10.99 13.43 -4.70
CA GLU A 157 11.48 13.68 -3.35
C GLU A 157 10.36 13.69 -2.32
N THR A 158 9.20 14.27 -2.65
CA THR A 158 8.00 14.24 -1.81
C THR A 158 7.56 12.80 -1.54
N ILE A 159 7.57 11.94 -2.55
CA ILE A 159 7.22 10.51 -2.41
C ILE A 159 8.22 9.81 -1.48
N ARG A 160 9.54 10.06 -1.64
CA ARG A 160 10.57 9.48 -0.77
C ARG A 160 10.40 9.92 0.68
N GLU A 161 10.09 11.20 0.90
CA GLU A 161 9.83 11.71 2.25
C GLU A 161 8.58 11.09 2.88
N TYR A 162 7.49 10.94 2.12
CA TYR A 162 6.29 10.26 2.60
C TYR A 162 6.56 8.77 2.90
N ALA A 163 7.36 8.09 2.09
CA ALA A 163 7.75 6.71 2.34
C ALA A 163 8.55 6.57 3.66
N ARG A 164 9.49 7.50 3.91
CA ARG A 164 10.26 7.56 5.15
C ARG A 164 9.35 7.76 6.37
N LYS A 165 8.47 8.76 6.31
CA LYS A 165 7.51 9.05 7.38
C LYS A 165 6.55 7.87 7.63
N ALA A 166 6.02 7.26 6.58
CA ALA A 166 5.11 6.12 6.69
C ALA A 166 5.79 4.91 7.37
N PHE A 167 7.03 4.62 7.01
CA PHE A 167 7.80 3.56 7.64
C PHE A 167 8.04 3.81 9.13
N LEU A 168 8.36 5.04 9.50
CA LEU A 168 8.55 5.43 10.90
C LEU A 168 7.23 5.40 11.68
N ALA A 169 6.12 5.88 11.09
CA ALA A 169 4.80 5.90 11.72
C ALA A 169 4.32 4.52 12.15
N ILE A 170 4.57 3.50 11.34
CA ILE A 170 4.23 2.11 11.72
C ILE A 170 5.27 1.46 12.63
N LYS A 171 6.31 2.19 13.05
CA LYS A 171 7.49 1.66 13.75
C LYS A 171 8.14 0.52 12.96
N GLY A 172 8.31 0.73 11.65
CA GLY A 172 8.87 -0.28 10.75
C GLY A 172 10.30 -0.66 11.12
N ASP A 173 10.57 -1.95 11.04
CA ASP A 173 11.90 -2.53 11.24
C ASP A 173 12.37 -3.24 9.97
N GLY A 174 13.67 -3.18 9.72
CA GLY A 174 14.30 -3.82 8.57
C GLY A 174 13.92 -3.15 7.25
N TYR A 175 12.81 -3.52 6.63
CA TYR A 175 12.49 -3.08 5.28
C TYR A 175 10.99 -3.03 5.01
N ALA A 176 10.60 -2.25 4.00
CA ALA A 176 9.24 -2.21 3.47
C ALA A 176 9.20 -1.70 2.04
N ARG A 177 8.16 -2.04 1.28
CA ARG A 177 7.78 -1.36 0.05
C ARG A 177 6.59 -0.45 0.35
N VAL A 178 6.65 0.78 -0.12
CA VAL A 178 5.56 1.75 0.07
C VAL A 178 5.04 2.14 -1.30
N ASP A 179 3.74 1.95 -1.48
CA ASP A 179 3.06 2.07 -2.76
C ASP A 179 2.20 3.33 -2.76
N PHE A 180 2.34 4.13 -3.81
CA PHE A 180 1.66 5.43 -3.95
C PHE A 180 0.82 5.49 -5.22
N PHE A 181 -0.21 6.30 -5.16
CA PHE A 181 -0.99 6.77 -6.31
C PHE A 181 -0.66 8.23 -6.60
N VAL A 182 -0.35 8.51 -7.86
CA VAL A 182 -0.13 9.88 -8.34
C VAL A 182 -1.19 10.22 -9.39
N CYS A 183 -1.91 11.33 -9.16
CA CYS A 183 -2.95 11.84 -10.05
C CYS A 183 -2.75 13.35 -10.24
N GLY A 184 -2.13 13.73 -11.37
CA GLY A 184 -1.67 15.09 -11.58
C GLY A 184 -0.64 15.48 -10.50
N THR A 185 -0.92 16.54 -9.75
CA THR A 185 -0.06 16.99 -8.64
C THR A 185 -0.38 16.33 -7.29
N ARG A 186 -1.41 15.49 -7.22
CA ARG A 186 -1.84 14.83 -5.98
C ARG A 186 -1.13 13.50 -5.81
N ILE A 187 -0.54 13.32 -4.64
CA ILE A 187 0.14 12.09 -4.22
C ILE A 187 -0.66 11.50 -3.07
N TYR A 188 -1.00 10.21 -3.16
CA TYR A 188 -1.68 9.48 -2.10
C TYR A 188 -0.88 8.23 -1.75
N LEU A 189 -0.60 8.02 -0.48
CA LEU A 189 -0.10 6.74 0.00
C LEU A 189 -1.25 5.72 -0.07
N ASN A 190 -1.03 4.62 -0.78
CA ASN A 190 -2.00 3.53 -0.92
C ASN A 190 -1.81 2.45 0.15
N GLU A 191 -0.61 1.89 0.24
CA GLU A 191 -0.31 0.86 1.24
C GLU A 191 1.19 0.77 1.55
N ILE A 192 1.51 0.12 2.66
CA ILE A 192 2.86 -0.26 3.05
C ILE A 192 2.96 -1.77 3.21
N ASN A 193 3.88 -2.37 2.46
CA ASN A 193 4.15 -3.80 2.47
C ASN A 193 5.37 -4.09 3.33
N THR A 194 5.16 -4.64 4.52
CA THR A 194 6.23 -4.92 5.50
C THR A 194 6.97 -6.24 5.24
N SER A 195 6.56 -6.98 4.23
CA SER A 195 7.24 -8.20 3.75
C SER A 195 7.11 -8.30 2.22
N PRO A 196 7.72 -7.35 1.48
CA PRO A 196 7.67 -7.38 0.03
C PRO A 196 8.41 -8.59 -0.54
N GLY A 197 8.07 -8.97 -1.79
CA GLY A 197 8.75 -10.05 -2.48
C GLY A 197 10.25 -9.78 -2.64
N MET A 198 11.05 -10.85 -2.53
CA MET A 198 12.52 -10.81 -2.56
C MET A 198 13.10 -11.72 -3.65
N THR A 199 12.32 -12.03 -4.69
CA THR A 199 12.82 -12.75 -5.88
C THR A 199 13.49 -11.79 -6.85
N GLU A 200 14.24 -12.30 -7.81
CA GLU A 200 14.90 -11.48 -8.85
C GLU A 200 13.92 -10.62 -9.67
N THR A 201 12.67 -11.09 -9.80
CA THR A 201 11.61 -10.37 -10.53
C THR A 201 10.78 -9.46 -9.63
N SER A 202 11.04 -9.44 -8.33
CA SER A 202 10.28 -8.60 -7.40
C SER A 202 10.69 -7.13 -7.48
N HIS A 203 9.74 -6.24 -7.31
CA HIS A 203 9.95 -4.79 -7.42
C HIS A 203 10.89 -4.23 -6.33
N TYR A 204 10.84 -4.75 -5.10
CA TYR A 204 11.70 -4.26 -4.02
C TYR A 204 13.20 -4.42 -4.32
N PRO A 205 13.71 -5.60 -4.72
CA PRO A 205 15.11 -5.73 -5.14
C PRO A 205 15.47 -4.85 -6.35
N ALA A 206 14.56 -4.71 -7.32
CA ALA A 206 14.80 -3.86 -8.49
C ALA A 206 14.97 -2.38 -8.09
N LEU A 207 14.15 -1.87 -7.17
CA LEU A 207 14.27 -0.52 -6.62
C LEU A 207 15.62 -0.34 -5.90
N MET A 208 16.01 -1.28 -5.04
CA MET A 208 17.27 -1.22 -4.30
C MET A 208 18.49 -1.27 -5.22
N ALA A 209 18.42 -2.08 -6.29
CA ALA A 209 19.47 -2.11 -7.33
C ALA A 209 19.62 -0.75 -8.03
N GLY A 210 18.54 0.01 -8.20
CA GLY A 210 18.56 1.36 -8.75
C GLY A 210 19.41 2.37 -7.97
N ILE A 211 19.70 2.09 -6.70
CA ILE A 211 20.59 2.89 -5.84
C ILE A 211 21.90 2.17 -5.49
N GLY A 212 22.23 1.09 -6.21
CA GLY A 212 23.48 0.36 -6.09
C GLY A 212 23.50 -0.76 -5.02
N TYR A 213 22.35 -1.13 -4.45
CA TYR A 213 22.23 -2.23 -3.49
C TYR A 213 21.70 -3.49 -4.18
N ASP A 214 22.56 -4.47 -4.41
CA ASP A 214 22.13 -5.78 -4.87
C ASP A 214 21.39 -6.58 -3.78
N LEU A 215 20.69 -7.63 -4.18
CA LEU A 215 19.91 -8.47 -3.25
C LEU A 215 20.77 -9.05 -2.12
N SER A 216 22.01 -9.42 -2.42
CA SER A 216 22.94 -9.96 -1.42
C SER A 216 23.32 -8.92 -0.36
N GLN A 217 23.53 -7.66 -0.79
CA GLN A 217 23.80 -6.55 0.11
C GLN A 217 22.58 -6.24 0.99
N VAL A 218 21.38 -6.20 0.38
CA VAL A 218 20.12 -6.03 1.13
C VAL A 218 19.97 -7.12 2.19
N CYS A 219 20.13 -8.39 1.83
CA CYS A 219 20.05 -9.50 2.78
C CYS A 219 21.08 -9.39 3.92
N ARG A 220 22.33 -9.01 3.61
CA ARG A 220 23.36 -8.79 4.65
C ARG A 220 22.94 -7.68 5.63
N HIS A 221 22.38 -6.56 5.14
CA HIS A 221 21.89 -5.48 5.99
C HIS A 221 20.76 -5.95 6.90
N LEU A 222 19.79 -6.67 6.35
CA LEU A 222 18.65 -7.18 7.12
C LEU A 222 19.06 -8.15 8.22
N VAL A 223 19.96 -9.09 7.91
CA VAL A 223 20.49 -10.04 8.91
C VAL A 223 21.26 -9.32 10.00
N ALA A 224 22.15 -8.39 9.64
CA ALA A 224 22.96 -7.66 10.60
C ALA A 224 22.10 -6.75 11.51
N ASP A 225 21.10 -6.06 10.94
CA ASP A 225 20.14 -5.24 11.71
C ASP A 225 19.33 -6.13 12.68
N ALA A 226 18.82 -7.27 12.21
CA ALA A 226 18.07 -8.20 13.05
C ALA A 226 18.91 -8.74 14.22
N LEU A 227 20.17 -9.08 13.98
CA LEU A 227 21.09 -9.54 15.04
C LEU A 227 21.37 -8.43 16.06
N LYS A 228 21.60 -7.20 15.61
CA LYS A 228 21.81 -6.03 16.48
C LYS A 228 20.57 -5.81 17.37
N ARG A 229 19.39 -5.72 16.79
CA ARG A 229 18.13 -5.52 17.53
C ARG A 229 17.85 -6.64 18.53
N SER A 230 18.05 -7.89 18.15
CA SER A 230 17.92 -9.03 19.07
C SER A 230 18.85 -8.94 20.27
N LYS A 231 20.10 -8.47 20.06
CA LYS A 231 21.06 -8.26 21.15
C LYS A 231 20.61 -7.13 22.08
N GLU A 232 20.14 -6.02 21.54
CA GLU A 232 19.63 -4.88 22.31
C GLU A 232 18.37 -5.25 23.11
N GLU A 233 17.47 -6.02 22.52
CA GLU A 233 16.25 -6.47 23.19
C GLU A 233 16.51 -7.40 24.37
N ARG A 234 17.49 -8.31 24.24
CA ARG A 234 17.91 -9.20 25.34
C ARG A 234 18.52 -8.44 26.53
N GLN A 235 18.95 -7.20 26.33
CA GLN A 235 19.49 -6.35 27.38
C GLN A 235 18.41 -5.56 28.14
N ARG A 236 17.15 -5.56 27.63
CA ARG A 236 16.05 -4.87 28.29
C ARG A 236 15.62 -5.63 29.53
N ILE A 237 15.44 -4.88 30.62
CA ILE A 237 14.96 -5.43 31.90
C ILE A 237 13.44 -5.26 31.90
N TYR A 238 12.71 -6.38 31.93
CA TYR A 238 11.25 -6.39 31.96
C TYR A 238 10.67 -6.63 33.37
N THR A 239 11.52 -6.91 34.35
CA THR A 239 11.14 -7.06 35.76
C THR A 239 11.67 -5.88 36.57
N PRO A 240 10.87 -5.31 37.50
CA PRO A 240 11.41 -4.30 38.41
C PRO A 240 12.57 -4.89 39.22
N PRO A 241 13.58 -4.08 39.59
CA PRO A 241 14.63 -4.54 40.50
C PRO A 241 13.97 -5.04 41.79
N SER A 242 14.45 -6.16 42.31
CA SER A 242 13.99 -6.65 43.61
C SER A 242 14.24 -5.57 44.68
N PRO A 243 13.28 -5.36 45.61
CA PRO A 243 13.43 -4.35 46.66
C PRO A 243 14.63 -4.59 47.57
#